data_e553576631f308c515aa995a4f2aeeb7
#
_entry.id   e553576631f308c515aa995a4f2aeeb7
#
_cell.length_a   1.000
_cell.length_b   1.000
_cell.length_c   1.000
_cell.angle_alpha   90.00
_cell.angle_beta   90.00
_cell.angle_gamma   90.00
#
_symmetry.space_group_name_H-M   'P 1'
#
loop_
_entity.id
_entity.type
_entity.pdbx_description
1 polymer ?
#
loop_
_entity_poly.entity_id
_entity_poly.type
_entity_poly.pdbx_seq_one_letter_code
_entity_poly.pdbx_strand_id
1 'polypeptide(L)'
;MIEKLVESKDLLLHHRINGCSHKLNRKELAKKLIENMIYHNGVGLSANQIGIWERVFCMRKNEEEIIVCFNPRIIKSYKREIEMEEGCLSYPGLFLNIVRPQSIIVKYETEDCRTYKVKLDGMAARIFQHEYDHMQGIDFTQRAK
;
A
#
# COMPACT_ATOMS: atom_id res chain seq x y z
N MET A 1 -11.47 -5.29 14.29
CA MET A 1 -12.81 -4.86 13.84
C MET A 1 -12.76 -4.49 12.36
N ILE A 2 -13.72 -4.98 11.59
CA ILE A 2 -13.78 -4.67 10.16
C ILE A 2 -14.32 -3.27 9.95
N GLU A 3 -13.65 -2.50 9.12
CA GLU A 3 -14.03 -1.14 8.79
C GLU A 3 -14.59 -1.06 7.37
N LYS A 4 -15.48 -0.12 7.16
CA LYS A 4 -15.93 0.22 5.83
C LYS A 4 -14.81 0.96 5.10
N LEU A 5 -14.61 0.64 3.82
CA LEU A 5 -13.65 1.38 2.99
C LEU A 5 -14.15 2.81 2.78
N VAL A 6 -13.24 3.78 2.86
CA VAL A 6 -13.59 5.17 2.56
C VAL A 6 -13.85 5.32 1.06
N GLU A 7 -14.70 6.27 0.71
CA GLU A 7 -15.02 6.52 -0.70
C GLU A 7 -13.81 7.09 -1.44
N SER A 8 -13.71 6.79 -2.72
CA SER A 8 -12.60 7.24 -3.57
C SER A 8 -12.43 8.76 -3.61
N LYS A 9 -13.49 9.51 -3.34
CA LYS A 9 -13.48 10.97 -3.30
C LYS A 9 -13.02 11.55 -1.96
N ASP A 10 -12.85 10.70 -0.94
CA ASP A 10 -12.49 11.15 0.40
C ASP A 10 -11.11 11.83 0.36
N LEU A 11 -11.01 12.99 1.01
CA LEU A 11 -9.76 13.76 1.08
C LEU A 11 -8.62 12.98 1.74
N LEU A 12 -8.92 12.01 2.62
CA LEU A 12 -7.91 11.14 3.22
C LEU A 12 -7.07 10.41 2.17
N LEU A 13 -7.65 10.12 0.99
CA LEU A 13 -6.94 9.39 -0.07
C LEU A 13 -6.13 10.31 -0.98
N HIS A 14 -6.28 11.63 -0.86
CA HIS A 14 -5.69 12.59 -1.78
C HIS A 14 -4.69 13.54 -1.13
N HIS A 15 -4.21 13.20 0.06
CA HIS A 15 -3.17 13.96 0.76
C HIS A 15 -2.05 13.03 1.21
N ARG A 16 -0.82 13.53 1.13
CA ARG A 16 0.35 12.78 1.59
C ARG A 16 0.32 12.60 3.10
N ILE A 17 0.64 11.38 3.55
CA ILE A 17 0.83 11.06 4.96
C ILE A 17 2.33 11.01 5.22
N ASN A 18 2.83 11.88 6.10
CA ASN A 18 4.27 12.06 6.28
C ASN A 18 4.94 10.97 7.11
N GLY A 19 4.25 10.40 8.09
CA GLY A 19 4.83 9.37 8.94
C GLY A 19 3.84 8.82 9.94
N CYS A 20 4.28 7.84 10.72
CA CYS A 20 3.48 7.26 11.78
C CYS A 20 3.58 8.06 13.07
N SER A 21 2.46 8.14 13.80
CA SER A 21 2.40 8.77 15.11
C SER A 21 3.27 8.00 16.12
N HIS A 22 3.93 8.71 17.03
CA HIS A 22 4.71 8.10 18.10
C HIS A 22 3.85 7.31 19.09
N LYS A 23 2.56 7.64 19.18
CA LYS A 23 1.61 6.98 20.10
C LYS A 23 0.90 5.79 19.43
N LEU A 24 1.21 5.50 18.18
CA LEU A 24 0.57 4.43 17.44
C LEU A 24 0.90 3.07 18.04
N ASN A 25 -0.13 2.28 18.32
CA ASN A 25 0.05 0.87 18.63
C ASN A 25 0.18 0.09 17.32
N ARG A 26 1.43 -0.18 16.93
CA ARG A 26 1.72 -0.79 15.63
C ARG A 26 1.18 -2.21 15.50
N LYS A 27 1.26 -3.01 16.56
CA LYS A 27 0.79 -4.40 16.54
C LYS A 27 -0.71 -4.46 16.32
N GLU A 28 -1.45 -3.61 16.98
CA GLU A 28 -2.90 -3.52 16.86
C GLU A 28 -3.32 -3.05 15.48
N LEU A 29 -2.65 -2.03 14.95
CA LEU A 29 -2.95 -1.53 13.60
C LEU A 29 -2.56 -2.55 12.52
N ALA A 30 -1.43 -3.24 12.68
CA ALA A 30 -1.01 -4.29 11.75
C ALA A 30 -2.08 -5.39 11.65
N LYS A 31 -2.57 -5.85 12.80
CA LYS A 31 -3.64 -6.85 12.87
C LYS A 31 -4.90 -6.35 12.17
N LYS A 32 -5.30 -5.12 12.44
CA LYS A 32 -6.49 -4.51 11.85
C LYS A 32 -6.39 -4.41 10.32
N LEU A 33 -5.24 -3.98 9.82
CA LEU A 33 -5.00 -3.88 8.37
C LEU A 33 -5.11 -5.24 7.70
N ILE A 34 -4.48 -6.26 8.26
CA ILE A 34 -4.51 -7.61 7.70
C ILE A 34 -5.93 -8.16 7.68
N GLU A 35 -6.66 -8.03 8.78
CA GLU A 35 -8.05 -8.48 8.88
C GLU A 35 -8.94 -7.80 7.83
N ASN A 36 -8.78 -6.50 7.67
CA ASN A 36 -9.57 -5.73 6.70
C ASN A 36 -9.19 -6.07 5.26
N MET A 37 -7.89 -6.23 4.97
CA MET A 37 -7.44 -6.63 3.64
C MET A 37 -8.06 -7.98 3.24
N ILE A 38 -8.03 -8.94 4.13
CA ILE A 38 -8.59 -10.28 3.88
C ILE A 38 -10.11 -10.20 3.69
N TYR A 39 -10.79 -9.48 4.55
CA TYR A 39 -12.25 -9.32 4.47
C TYR A 39 -12.69 -8.72 3.14
N HIS A 40 -11.97 -7.71 2.66
CA HIS A 40 -12.28 -7.03 1.39
C HIS A 40 -11.68 -7.72 0.16
N ASN A 41 -11.05 -8.87 0.33
CA ASN A 41 -10.43 -9.66 -0.75
C ASN A 41 -9.35 -8.91 -1.52
N GLY A 42 -8.56 -8.09 -0.81
CA GLY A 42 -7.50 -7.31 -1.42
C GLY A 42 -6.16 -8.01 -1.42
N VAL A 43 -5.26 -7.55 -2.27
CA VAL A 43 -3.84 -7.95 -2.26
C VAL A 43 -2.98 -6.95 -1.52
N GLY A 44 -3.54 -5.78 -1.20
CA GLY A 44 -2.93 -4.74 -0.40
C GLY A 44 -4.00 -3.81 0.15
N LEU A 45 -3.69 -3.11 1.23
CA LEU A 45 -4.59 -2.15 1.86
C LEU A 45 -3.80 -1.12 2.65
N SER A 46 -4.03 0.15 2.37
CA SER A 46 -3.41 1.24 3.12
C SER A 46 -4.34 1.73 4.24
N ALA A 47 -3.75 2.26 5.30
CA ALA A 47 -4.50 2.70 6.48
C ALA A 47 -5.54 3.78 6.14
N ASN A 48 -5.22 4.71 5.25
CA ASN A 48 -6.15 5.75 4.87
C ASN A 48 -7.40 5.21 4.15
N GLN A 49 -7.32 4.03 3.53
CA GLN A 49 -8.50 3.41 2.91
C GLN A 49 -9.53 2.94 3.93
N ILE A 50 -9.14 2.77 5.18
CA ILE A 50 -10.06 2.43 6.28
C ILE A 50 -10.18 3.58 7.29
N GLY A 51 -9.87 4.80 6.85
CA GLY A 51 -10.09 6.01 7.63
C GLY A 51 -9.04 6.32 8.69
N ILE A 52 -7.87 5.69 8.62
CA ILE A 52 -6.79 5.89 9.60
C ILE A 52 -5.65 6.69 8.96
N TRP A 53 -5.32 7.85 9.55
CA TRP A 53 -4.28 8.74 9.04
C TRP A 53 -2.92 8.35 9.60
N GLU A 54 -2.36 7.25 9.10
CA GLU A 54 -1.02 6.78 9.46
C GLU A 54 -0.31 6.29 8.19
N ARG A 55 1.01 6.48 8.14
CA ARG A 55 1.80 6.07 6.97
C ARG A 55 2.17 4.58 7.08
N VAL A 56 1.21 3.74 6.75
CA VAL A 56 1.35 2.29 6.84
C VAL A 56 0.39 1.61 5.88
N PHE A 57 0.83 0.50 5.30
CA PHE A 57 -0.04 -0.39 4.54
C PHE A 57 0.39 -1.84 4.75
N CYS A 58 -0.52 -2.76 4.45
CA CYS A 58 -0.18 -4.18 4.37
C CYS A 58 -0.28 -4.64 2.93
N MET A 59 0.41 -5.73 2.60
CA MET A 59 0.38 -6.30 1.26
C MET A 59 0.75 -7.77 1.28
N ARG A 60 0.28 -8.49 0.26
CA ARG A 60 0.73 -9.85 0.02
C ARG A 60 2.06 -9.78 -0.75
N LYS A 61 3.12 -10.24 -0.10
CA LYS A 61 4.43 -10.32 -0.76
C LYS A 61 4.48 -11.50 -1.72
N ASN A 62 3.80 -12.58 -1.35
CA ASN A 62 3.58 -13.77 -2.16
C ASN A 62 2.31 -14.46 -1.64
N GLU A 63 1.99 -15.65 -2.14
CA GLU A 63 0.78 -16.37 -1.75
C GLU A 63 0.72 -16.74 -0.26
N GLU A 64 1.88 -16.87 0.37
CA GLU A 64 1.99 -17.36 1.74
C GLU A 64 2.30 -16.26 2.76
N GLU A 65 2.83 -15.13 2.32
CA GLU A 65 3.35 -14.10 3.21
C GLU A 65 2.65 -12.75 3.03
N ILE A 66 2.18 -12.19 4.15
CA ILE A 66 1.64 -10.84 4.23
C ILE A 66 2.62 -10.02 5.05
N ILE A 67 3.01 -8.86 4.54
CA ILE A 67 3.88 -7.92 5.26
C ILE A 67 3.14 -6.63 5.54
N VAL A 68 3.50 -5.98 6.65
CA VAL A 68 2.97 -4.67 7.03
C VAL A 68 4.14 -3.70 7.03
N CYS A 69 4.00 -2.64 6.24
CA CYS A 69 5.08 -1.68 6.00
C CYS A 69 4.76 -0.35 6.67
N PHE A 70 5.45 -0.07 7.78
CA PHE A 70 5.37 1.21 8.49
C PHE A 70 6.44 2.15 7.94
N ASN A 71 6.09 3.40 7.72
CA ASN A 71 6.99 4.41 7.16
C ASN A 71 7.69 3.94 5.88
N PRO A 72 6.95 3.42 4.90
CA PRO A 72 7.55 2.88 3.67
C PRO A 72 8.19 3.97 2.83
N ARG A 73 9.30 3.61 2.15
CA ARG A 73 9.96 4.48 1.18
C ARG A 73 10.48 3.66 0.02
N ILE A 74 10.40 4.23 -1.19
CA ILE A 74 11.05 3.67 -2.36
C ILE A 74 12.42 4.33 -2.46
N ILE A 75 13.48 3.53 -2.37
CA ILE A 75 14.87 4.00 -2.39
C ILE A 75 15.37 4.10 -3.83
N LYS A 76 14.98 3.14 -4.66
CA LYS A 76 15.42 3.08 -6.06
C LYS A 76 14.36 2.40 -6.92
N SER A 77 14.17 2.92 -8.13
CA SER A 77 13.35 2.28 -9.16
C SER A 77 14.25 1.92 -10.33
N TYR A 78 14.14 0.70 -10.83
CA TYR A 78 14.90 0.27 -12.00
C TYR A 78 14.23 0.77 -13.28
N LYS A 79 15.01 0.88 -14.35
CA LYS A 79 14.54 1.51 -15.60
C LYS A 79 13.50 0.68 -16.36
N ARG A 80 13.56 -0.65 -16.24
CA ARG A 80 12.63 -1.51 -16.97
C ARG A 80 11.23 -1.33 -16.39
N GLU A 81 10.30 -0.96 -17.26
CA GLU A 81 8.91 -0.79 -16.90
C GLU A 81 8.06 -1.88 -17.53
N ILE A 82 6.94 -2.18 -16.90
CA ILE A 82 5.99 -3.18 -17.37
C ILE A 82 4.57 -2.62 -17.19
N GLU A 83 3.73 -2.88 -18.18
CA GLU A 83 2.30 -2.54 -18.11
C GLU A 83 1.53 -3.72 -17.55
N MET A 84 0.70 -3.47 -16.54
CA MET A 84 -0.19 -4.46 -15.95
C MET A 84 -1.52 -3.82 -15.60
N GLU A 85 -2.55 -4.64 -15.62
CA GLU A 85 -3.87 -4.23 -15.15
C GLU A 85 -3.87 -4.16 -13.62
N GLU A 86 -4.38 -3.04 -13.07
CA GLU A 86 -4.52 -2.84 -11.63
C GLU A 86 -5.97 -2.55 -11.29
N GLY A 87 -6.39 -3.01 -10.11
CA GLY A 87 -7.64 -2.62 -9.48
C GLY A 87 -7.35 -2.02 -8.11
N CYS A 88 -8.33 -1.38 -7.52
CA CYS A 88 -8.22 -0.79 -6.19
C CYS A 88 -9.52 -0.99 -5.43
N LEU A 89 -9.42 -1.39 -4.16
CA LEU A 89 -10.60 -1.61 -3.32
C LEU A 89 -11.46 -0.34 -3.18
N SER A 90 -10.85 0.84 -3.27
CA SER A 90 -11.57 2.11 -3.21
C SER A 90 -12.27 2.49 -4.52
N TYR A 91 -12.02 1.73 -5.59
CA TYR A 91 -12.66 1.89 -6.91
C TYR A 91 -13.21 0.55 -7.37
N PRO A 92 -14.29 0.05 -6.74
CA PRO A 92 -14.82 -1.28 -7.08
C PRO A 92 -15.20 -1.38 -8.56
N GLY A 93 -14.76 -2.47 -9.20
CA GLY A 93 -15.08 -2.75 -10.60
C GLY A 93 -14.30 -1.95 -11.63
N LEU A 94 -13.40 -1.06 -11.20
CA LEU A 94 -12.55 -0.30 -12.11
C LEU A 94 -11.19 -0.96 -12.21
N PHE A 95 -10.79 -1.31 -13.45
CA PHE A 95 -9.48 -1.89 -13.74
C PHE A 95 -8.81 -1.05 -14.82
N LEU A 96 -7.56 -0.69 -14.60
CA LEU A 96 -6.81 0.21 -15.49
C LEU A 96 -5.43 -0.38 -15.78
N ASN A 97 -4.95 -0.17 -17.00
CA ASN A 97 -3.59 -0.55 -17.37
C ASN A 97 -2.63 0.54 -16.91
N ILE A 98 -1.67 0.15 -16.08
CA ILE A 98 -0.72 1.07 -15.48
C ILE A 98 0.70 0.61 -15.81
N VAL A 99 1.55 1.54 -16.20
CA VAL A 99 2.98 1.29 -16.44
C VAL A 99 3.74 1.66 -15.17
N ARG A 100 4.52 0.72 -14.65
CA ARG A 100 5.35 0.92 -13.46
C ARG A 100 6.69 0.23 -13.60
N PRO A 101 7.72 0.67 -12.87
CA PRO A 101 8.96 -0.10 -12.76
C PRO A 101 8.70 -1.53 -12.34
N GLN A 102 9.35 -2.48 -13.00
CA GLN A 102 9.22 -3.89 -12.69
C GLN A 102 9.91 -4.26 -11.38
N SER A 103 10.98 -3.55 -11.05
CA SER A 103 11.80 -3.82 -9.86
C SER A 103 12.07 -2.53 -9.10
N ILE A 104 12.02 -2.61 -7.78
CA ILE A 104 12.30 -1.48 -6.89
C ILE A 104 13.09 -1.95 -5.69
N ILE A 105 13.82 -1.03 -5.07
CA ILE A 105 14.40 -1.24 -3.74
C ILE A 105 13.61 -0.37 -2.78
N VAL A 106 13.12 -0.99 -1.70
CA VAL A 106 12.28 -0.31 -0.72
C VAL A 106 12.87 -0.42 0.67
N LYS A 107 12.44 0.49 1.53
CA LYS A 107 12.79 0.49 2.94
C LYS A 107 11.52 0.70 3.75
N TYR A 108 11.33 -0.09 4.79
CA TYR A 108 10.17 0.04 5.67
C TYR A 108 10.51 -0.48 7.07
N GLU A 109 9.66 -0.12 8.02
CA GLU A 109 9.76 -0.59 9.39
C GLU A 109 8.65 -1.59 9.68
N THR A 110 8.94 -2.55 10.56
CA THR A 110 7.96 -3.53 11.03
C THR A 110 7.19 -3.01 12.25
N GLU A 111 6.24 -3.81 12.73
CA GLU A 111 5.52 -3.51 13.96
C GLU A 111 6.44 -3.46 15.18
N ASP A 112 7.59 -4.16 15.14
CA ASP A 112 8.60 -4.15 16.17
C ASP A 112 9.64 -3.03 15.98
N CYS A 113 9.37 -2.09 15.08
CA CYS A 113 10.26 -0.95 14.77
C CYS A 113 11.61 -1.37 14.20
N ARG A 114 11.69 -2.55 13.58
CA ARG A 114 12.89 -2.99 12.86
C ARG A 114 12.83 -2.48 11.43
N THR A 115 13.95 -2.06 10.89
CA THR A 115 14.05 -1.55 9.53
C THR A 115 14.54 -2.64 8.58
N TYR A 116 13.85 -2.78 7.46
CA TYR A 116 14.24 -3.68 6.39
C TYR A 116 14.44 -2.90 5.09
N LYS A 117 15.46 -3.27 4.35
CA LYS A 117 15.72 -2.78 2.99
C LYS A 117 15.75 -3.99 2.09
N VAL A 118 14.83 -4.06 1.14
CA VAL A 118 14.67 -5.23 0.27
C VAL A 118 14.43 -4.81 -1.17
N LYS A 119 14.82 -5.69 -2.10
CA LYS A 119 14.47 -5.56 -3.50
C LYS A 119 13.18 -6.33 -3.73
N LEU A 120 12.23 -5.70 -4.41
CA LEU A 120 10.97 -6.32 -4.81
C LEU A 120 10.90 -6.34 -6.34
N ASP A 121 10.37 -7.44 -6.87
CA ASP A 121 10.21 -7.64 -8.31
C ASP A 121 8.78 -8.07 -8.62
N GLY A 122 8.36 -7.83 -9.86
CA GLY A 122 7.10 -8.35 -10.38
C GLY A 122 5.88 -7.89 -9.59
N MET A 123 5.03 -8.85 -9.20
CA MET A 123 3.76 -8.54 -8.53
C MET A 123 3.99 -7.86 -7.17
N ALA A 124 4.97 -8.30 -6.38
CA ALA A 124 5.27 -7.67 -5.10
C ALA A 124 5.67 -6.20 -5.27
N ALA A 125 6.50 -5.91 -6.27
CA ALA A 125 6.87 -4.54 -6.60
C ALA A 125 5.66 -3.72 -7.04
N ARG A 126 4.77 -4.34 -7.82
CA ARG A 126 3.53 -3.69 -8.31
C ARG A 126 2.62 -3.30 -7.16
N ILE A 127 2.36 -4.22 -6.26
CA ILE A 127 1.49 -3.99 -5.11
C ILE A 127 2.09 -2.91 -4.19
N PHE A 128 3.39 -3.02 -3.89
CA PHE A 128 4.04 -2.03 -3.05
C PHE A 128 3.89 -0.61 -3.64
N GLN A 129 4.12 -0.45 -4.92
CA GLN A 129 4.02 0.86 -5.58
C GLN A 129 2.59 1.41 -5.55
N HIS A 130 1.59 0.54 -5.75
CA HIS A 130 0.19 0.93 -5.67
C HIS A 130 -0.15 1.47 -4.27
N GLU A 131 0.24 0.74 -3.21
CA GLU A 131 -0.02 1.15 -1.84
C GLU A 131 0.82 2.36 -1.43
N TYR A 132 2.05 2.43 -1.93
CA TYR A 132 2.92 3.59 -1.70
C TYR A 132 2.29 4.88 -2.25
N ASP A 133 1.66 4.80 -3.41
CA ASP A 133 0.95 5.94 -3.99
C ASP A 133 -0.13 6.46 -3.04
N HIS A 134 -0.87 5.56 -2.36
CA HIS A 134 -1.86 5.98 -1.37
C HIS A 134 -1.21 6.79 -0.23
N MET A 135 0.02 6.43 0.16
CA MET A 135 0.76 7.18 1.18
C MET A 135 1.15 8.58 0.70
N GLN A 136 1.30 8.75 -0.61
CA GLN A 136 1.65 10.02 -1.25
C GLN A 136 0.41 10.83 -1.64
N GLY A 137 -0.79 10.34 -1.37
CA GLY A 137 -2.04 10.99 -1.75
C GLY A 137 -2.37 10.83 -3.24
N ILE A 138 -1.83 9.82 -3.88
CA ILE A 138 -2.00 9.52 -5.30
C ILE A 138 -2.73 8.19 -5.42
N ASP A 139 -3.71 8.11 -6.32
CA ASP A 139 -4.32 6.83 -6.62
C ASP A 139 -3.98 6.38 -8.05
N PHE A 140 -4.35 5.15 -8.37
CA PHE A 140 -3.97 4.56 -9.64
C PHE A 140 -4.64 5.22 -10.86
N THR A 141 -5.74 5.94 -10.67
CA THR A 141 -6.38 6.67 -11.79
C THR A 141 -5.47 7.77 -12.33
N GLN A 142 -4.60 8.32 -11.48
CA GLN A 142 -3.66 9.36 -11.85
C GLN A 142 -2.44 8.80 -12.60
N ARG A 143 -2.23 7.48 -12.54
CA ARG A 143 -1.14 6.78 -13.22
C ARG A 143 -1.57 6.18 -14.56
N ALA A 144 -2.87 6.03 -14.79
CA ALA A 144 -3.39 5.46 -16.03
C ALA A 144 -3.10 6.37 -17.22
N LYS A 145 -2.82 5.74 -18.35
CA LYS A 145 -2.60 6.43 -19.61
C LYS A 145 -3.83 6.41 -20.49
#